data_0e27e3db968912ae81fe9a196d6cd69c
#
_entry.id   0e27e3db968912ae81fe9a196d6cd69c
#
_cell.length_a   1.000
_cell.length_b   1.000
_cell.length_c   1.000
_cell.angle_alpha   90.00
_cell.angle_beta   90.00
_cell.angle_gamma   90.00
#
_symmetry.space_group_name_H-M   'P 1'
#
loop_
_entity.id
_entity.type
_entity.pdbx_description
1 polymer ?
#
loop_
_entity_poly.entity_id
_entity_poly.type
_entity_poly.pdbx_seq_one_letter_code
_entity_poly.pdbx_strand_id
1 'polypeptide(L)'
;MGAAVAATLGMGFWATTLLWFAIHHISWLGPWLADTARAIVGPDAVSRLEEAAYDLDDRWNRWRHRGERPAAHWSVPDAAAIGERTGENAPATSDEPPLFLPKDVGPLFREVAAKGDGIWVPVADFAEGAEPVVLYKTLIHPDPERSFAEIFIVAADLRRTRLHAVAGTIEPEASTDEGQRYVRTGLIPEAHRDALVAAFNGGFKTEHGRYGMKVDNVMLLPPRDKACAVAGFADGHLALGTWASVAPRAEELTWWRQAPACMVESGALHAGLASATASSWGTALGGGTVVRRSAIGLDASGGVLYVGVSNGTNARAMARGMQHVGASTVAQLDINWSYPHIVTFRASTTGAPQGDLLFEGFTYEDKTYLERRSRRDFFYLTRETTTPKPVAQ
;
A
#
# COMPACT_ATOMS: atom_id res chain seq x y z
N MET A 1 -21.27 -23.00 44.50
CA MET A 1 -21.09 -21.69 43.83
C MET A 1 -19.81 -21.61 42.99
N GLY A 2 -18.65 -22.08 43.46
CA GLY A 2 -17.36 -21.97 42.73
C GLY A 2 -17.31 -22.72 41.38
N ALA A 3 -17.89 -23.90 41.27
CA ALA A 3 -17.88 -24.69 40.02
C ALA A 3 -18.74 -24.06 38.90
N ALA A 4 -19.87 -23.45 39.26
CA ALA A 4 -20.72 -22.77 38.25
C ALA A 4 -20.06 -21.49 37.71
N VAL A 5 -19.38 -20.70 38.58
CA VAL A 5 -18.65 -19.52 38.20
C VAL A 5 -17.45 -19.88 37.30
N ALA A 6 -16.70 -20.94 37.64
CA ALA A 6 -15.59 -21.43 36.82
C ALA A 6 -16.05 -21.95 35.46
N ALA A 7 -17.19 -22.63 35.38
CA ALA A 7 -17.79 -23.11 34.13
C ALA A 7 -18.25 -21.94 33.25
N THR A 8 -18.85 -20.88 33.83
CA THR A 8 -19.31 -19.69 33.09
C THR A 8 -18.12 -18.89 32.55
N LEU A 9 -17.08 -18.72 33.36
CA LEU A 9 -15.84 -18.06 32.92
C LEU A 9 -15.12 -18.85 31.82
N GLY A 10 -15.08 -20.19 31.95
CA GLY A 10 -14.51 -21.08 30.93
C GLY A 10 -15.28 -21.01 29.60
N MET A 11 -16.62 -21.09 29.65
CA MET A 11 -17.45 -20.94 28.44
C MET A 11 -17.29 -19.56 27.80
N GLY A 12 -17.20 -18.46 28.58
CA GLY A 12 -16.97 -17.13 28.10
C GLY A 12 -15.60 -17.01 27.37
N PHE A 13 -14.55 -17.58 27.96
CA PHE A 13 -13.21 -17.61 27.36
C PHE A 13 -13.20 -18.38 26.03
N TRP A 14 -13.80 -19.58 25.98
CA TRP A 14 -13.87 -20.36 24.74
C TRP A 14 -14.72 -19.68 23.67
N ALA A 15 -15.82 -19.04 24.01
CA ALA A 15 -16.68 -18.33 23.07
C ALA A 15 -15.95 -17.12 22.48
N THR A 16 -15.21 -16.35 23.28
CA THR A 16 -14.43 -15.21 22.80
C THR A 16 -13.25 -15.65 21.93
N THR A 17 -12.59 -16.76 22.27
CA THR A 17 -11.49 -17.32 21.47
C THR A 17 -11.99 -17.85 20.12
N LEU A 18 -13.12 -18.54 20.08
CA LEU A 18 -13.74 -19.01 18.84
C LEU A 18 -14.22 -17.83 17.97
N LEU A 19 -14.81 -16.82 18.58
CA LEU A 19 -15.23 -15.60 17.85
C LEU A 19 -14.02 -14.87 17.29
N TRP A 20 -12.95 -14.70 18.06
CA TRP A 20 -11.70 -14.11 17.62
C TRP A 20 -11.12 -14.87 16.42
N PHE A 21 -11.07 -16.21 16.52
CA PHE A 21 -10.62 -17.07 15.43
C PHE A 21 -11.49 -16.92 14.18
N ALA A 22 -12.82 -16.93 14.35
CA ALA A 22 -13.76 -16.78 13.24
C ALA A 22 -13.62 -15.42 12.53
N ILE A 23 -13.45 -14.33 13.29
CA ILE A 23 -13.23 -12.99 12.74
C ILE A 23 -11.95 -12.92 11.88
N HIS A 24 -10.90 -13.65 12.26
CA HIS A 24 -9.63 -13.63 11.54
C HIS A 24 -9.59 -14.58 10.34
N HIS A 25 -10.43 -15.61 10.33
CA HIS A 25 -10.46 -16.60 9.24
C HIS A 25 -11.62 -16.39 8.25
N ILE A 26 -12.66 -15.65 8.63
CA ILE A 26 -13.82 -15.37 7.77
C ILE A 26 -13.79 -13.90 7.38
N SER A 27 -13.35 -13.59 6.18
CA SER A 27 -13.06 -12.24 5.70
C SER A 27 -14.24 -11.25 5.78
N TRP A 28 -15.49 -11.73 5.69
CA TRP A 28 -16.68 -10.88 5.77
C TRP A 28 -17.23 -10.69 7.20
N LEU A 29 -16.86 -11.58 8.15
CA LEU A 29 -17.47 -11.60 9.48
C LEU A 29 -17.03 -10.42 10.34
N GLY A 30 -15.76 -10.05 10.30
CA GLY A 30 -15.21 -8.90 11.02
C GLY A 30 -15.90 -7.59 10.62
N PRO A 31 -15.91 -7.21 9.33
CA PRO A 31 -16.64 -6.04 8.85
C PRO A 31 -18.13 -6.06 9.21
N TRP A 32 -18.81 -7.19 9.05
CA TRP A 32 -20.24 -7.32 9.36
C TRP A 32 -20.52 -7.12 10.86
N LEU A 33 -19.71 -7.69 11.75
CA LEU A 33 -19.84 -7.49 13.19
C LEU A 33 -19.56 -6.04 13.58
N ALA A 34 -18.54 -5.41 13.01
CA ALA A 34 -18.22 -4.01 13.27
C ALA A 34 -19.35 -3.08 12.82
N ASP A 35 -19.91 -3.29 11.62
CA ASP A 35 -21.03 -2.51 11.10
C ASP A 35 -22.31 -2.69 11.94
N THR A 36 -22.59 -3.93 12.35
CA THR A 36 -23.71 -4.24 13.25
C THR A 36 -23.53 -3.58 14.62
N ALA A 37 -22.33 -3.66 15.19
CA ALA A 37 -22.02 -3.02 16.47
C ALA A 37 -22.14 -1.48 16.38
N ARG A 38 -21.61 -0.86 15.28
CA ARG A 38 -21.76 0.59 15.03
C ARG A 38 -23.22 1.01 14.95
N ALA A 39 -24.08 0.19 14.35
CA ALA A 39 -25.52 0.47 14.27
C ALA A 39 -26.23 0.41 15.64
N ILE A 40 -25.74 -0.40 16.58
CA ILE A 40 -26.37 -0.61 17.90
C ILE A 40 -25.81 0.34 18.96
N VAL A 41 -24.49 0.46 19.08
CA VAL A 41 -23.82 1.22 20.16
C VAL A 41 -23.22 2.55 19.71
N GLY A 42 -23.29 2.84 18.42
CA GLY A 42 -22.75 4.05 17.80
C GLY A 42 -21.28 3.93 17.37
N PRO A 43 -20.88 4.73 16.37
CA PRO A 43 -19.54 4.66 15.78
C PRO A 43 -18.41 5.00 16.78
N ASP A 44 -18.63 5.98 17.65
CA ASP A 44 -17.62 6.42 18.63
C ASP A 44 -17.30 5.35 19.68
N ALA A 45 -18.30 4.60 20.13
CA ALA A 45 -18.11 3.55 21.12
C ALA A 45 -17.34 2.37 20.50
N VAL A 46 -17.66 2.00 19.27
CA VAL A 46 -16.94 0.94 18.55
C VAL A 46 -15.49 1.36 18.28
N SER A 47 -15.24 2.58 17.82
CA SER A 47 -13.90 3.10 17.60
C SER A 47 -13.03 3.06 18.85
N ARG A 48 -13.58 3.43 20.03
CA ARG A 48 -12.84 3.35 21.30
C ARG A 48 -12.49 1.91 21.70
N LEU A 49 -13.42 0.96 21.45
CA LEU A 49 -13.15 -0.45 21.71
C LEU A 49 -12.10 -1.02 20.76
N GLU A 50 -12.17 -0.69 19.48
CA GLU A 50 -11.18 -1.06 18.49
C GLU A 50 -9.78 -0.51 18.87
N GLU A 51 -9.69 0.76 19.27
CA GLU A 51 -8.44 1.37 19.73
C GLU A 51 -7.87 0.68 20.98
N ALA A 52 -8.71 0.39 21.96
CA ALA A 52 -8.28 -0.31 23.17
C ALA A 52 -7.78 -1.73 22.86
N ALA A 53 -8.44 -2.42 21.91
CA ALA A 53 -8.01 -3.74 21.46
C ALA A 53 -6.65 -3.68 20.73
N TYR A 54 -6.47 -2.71 19.83
CA TYR A 54 -5.19 -2.51 19.13
C TYR A 54 -4.05 -2.10 20.07
N ASP A 55 -4.32 -1.25 21.07
CA ASP A 55 -3.32 -0.88 22.07
C ASP A 55 -2.90 -2.07 22.94
N LEU A 56 -3.85 -2.93 23.31
CA LEU A 56 -3.56 -4.17 24.03
C LEU A 56 -2.73 -5.14 23.19
N ASP A 57 -3.09 -5.31 21.92
CA ASP A 57 -2.35 -6.16 20.97
C ASP A 57 -0.93 -5.62 20.75
N ASP A 58 -0.76 -4.32 20.58
CA ASP A 58 0.56 -3.69 20.46
C ASP A 58 1.43 -3.90 21.71
N ARG A 59 0.85 -3.75 22.92
CA ARG A 59 1.57 -4.01 24.17
C ARG A 59 1.97 -5.47 24.29
N TRP A 60 1.08 -6.39 23.91
CA TRP A 60 1.34 -7.82 23.90
C TRP A 60 2.47 -8.16 22.92
N ASN A 61 2.41 -7.64 21.71
CA ASN A 61 3.43 -7.87 20.68
C ASN A 61 4.79 -7.28 21.08
N ARG A 62 4.85 -6.08 21.67
CA ARG A 62 6.09 -5.52 22.24
C ARG A 62 6.68 -6.37 23.36
N TRP A 63 5.82 -6.95 24.20
CA TRP A 63 6.29 -7.86 25.27
C TRP A 63 6.79 -9.18 24.67
N ARG A 64 6.05 -9.77 23.73
CA ARG A 64 6.36 -11.06 23.10
C ARG A 64 7.66 -11.01 22.32
N HIS A 65 7.86 -9.95 21.53
CA HIS A 65 9.05 -9.79 20.66
C HIS A 65 10.19 -9.01 21.32
N ARG A 66 10.16 -8.86 22.63
CA ARG A 66 11.19 -8.13 23.36
C ARG A 66 12.54 -8.84 23.25
N GLY A 67 13.53 -8.16 22.64
CA GLY A 67 14.87 -8.69 22.45
C GLY A 67 15.02 -9.68 21.30
N GLU A 68 13.96 -9.97 20.57
CA GLU A 68 14.04 -10.75 19.32
C GLU A 68 14.62 -9.87 18.21
N ARG A 69 15.54 -10.46 17.43
CA ARG A 69 15.98 -9.86 16.17
C ARG A 69 15.07 -10.34 15.04
N PRO A 70 14.58 -9.43 14.19
CA PRO A 70 13.76 -9.81 13.05
C PRO A 70 14.49 -10.77 12.11
N ALA A 71 13.74 -11.69 11.52
CA ALA A 71 14.26 -12.62 10.52
C ALA A 71 14.27 -11.97 9.13
N ALA A 72 15.21 -12.42 8.28
CA ALA A 72 15.17 -12.04 6.88
C ALA A 72 14.05 -12.81 6.16
N HIS A 73 13.28 -12.13 5.33
CA HIS A 73 12.18 -12.73 4.55
C HIS A 73 12.64 -13.36 3.22
N TRP A 74 13.82 -12.97 2.74
CA TRP A 74 14.42 -13.49 1.50
C TRP A 74 15.93 -13.42 1.53
N SER A 75 16.56 -14.15 0.63
CA SER A 75 18.01 -14.09 0.43
C SER A 75 18.41 -12.74 -0.15
N VAL A 76 19.37 -12.11 0.48
CA VAL A 76 19.96 -10.85 0.01
C VAL A 76 21.29 -11.18 -0.67
N PRO A 77 21.57 -10.65 -1.87
CA PRO A 77 22.86 -10.81 -2.52
C PRO A 77 24.01 -10.34 -1.63
N ASP A 78 25.14 -11.01 -1.66
CA ASP A 78 26.32 -10.55 -0.97
C ASP A 78 26.80 -9.20 -1.54
N ALA A 79 27.38 -8.35 -0.69
CA ALA A 79 27.82 -7.00 -1.07
C ALA A 79 28.75 -6.97 -2.30
N ALA A 80 29.55 -8.04 -2.53
CA ALA A 80 30.38 -8.20 -3.72
C ALA A 80 29.56 -8.34 -5.02
N ALA A 81 28.44 -9.08 -4.96
CA ALA A 81 27.55 -9.25 -6.10
C ALA A 81 26.74 -7.97 -6.41
N ILE A 82 26.56 -7.10 -5.42
CA ILE A 82 25.91 -5.78 -5.59
C ILE A 82 26.86 -4.82 -6.31
N GLY A 83 28.15 -4.81 -5.97
CA GLY A 83 29.18 -3.98 -6.64
C GLY A 83 29.34 -4.27 -8.13
N GLU A 84 29.16 -5.52 -8.56
CA GLU A 84 29.17 -5.89 -9.98
C GLU A 84 27.91 -5.43 -10.74
N ARG A 85 26.79 -5.23 -10.05
CA ARG A 85 25.52 -4.72 -10.64
C ARG A 85 25.51 -3.21 -10.81
N THR A 86 26.25 -2.47 -10.00
CA THR A 86 26.36 -1.01 -10.08
C THR A 86 27.27 -0.53 -11.20
N GLY A 87 27.49 -1.33 -12.23
CA GLY A 87 28.14 -1.01 -13.51
C GLY A 87 28.88 0.32 -13.63
N GLU A 88 29.85 0.58 -12.73
CA GLU A 88 30.75 1.73 -12.84
C GLU A 88 31.66 1.66 -14.10
N ASN A 89 31.55 0.56 -14.87
CA ASN A 89 32.38 0.27 -16.04
C ASN A 89 31.61 -0.02 -17.33
N ALA A 90 30.33 0.32 -17.45
CA ALA A 90 29.66 0.26 -18.73
C ALA A 90 30.07 1.47 -19.57
N PRO A 91 30.63 1.29 -20.78
CA PRO A 91 30.96 2.42 -21.65
C PRO A 91 29.66 3.17 -22.04
N ALA A 92 29.64 4.49 -21.83
CA ALA A 92 28.53 5.39 -22.15
C ALA A 92 28.36 5.57 -23.68
N THR A 93 28.11 4.49 -24.41
CA THR A 93 27.98 4.51 -25.88
C THR A 93 26.69 3.91 -26.41
N SER A 94 25.71 3.59 -25.56
CA SER A 94 24.37 3.19 -26.00
C SER A 94 23.36 4.30 -25.72
N ASP A 95 22.51 4.62 -26.69
CA ASP A 95 21.31 5.49 -26.52
C ASP A 95 20.28 4.85 -25.56
N GLU A 96 20.60 3.73 -24.96
CA GLU A 96 19.74 3.02 -24.06
C GLU A 96 19.85 3.61 -22.64
N PRO A 97 18.73 4.00 -22.01
CA PRO A 97 18.77 4.59 -20.69
C PRO A 97 19.34 3.58 -19.68
N PRO A 98 20.05 4.07 -18.64
CA PRO A 98 20.67 3.21 -17.64
C PRO A 98 19.64 2.28 -17.01
N LEU A 99 20.10 1.07 -16.67
CA LEU A 99 19.26 0.08 -15.95
C LEU A 99 18.71 0.71 -14.67
N PHE A 100 17.42 0.44 -14.42
CA PHE A 100 16.81 0.85 -13.17
C PHE A 100 17.37 0.00 -12.03
N LEU A 101 18.03 0.63 -11.09
CA LEU A 101 18.48 0.02 -9.85
C LEU A 101 18.29 1.03 -8.71
N PRO A 102 17.31 0.83 -7.82
CA PRO A 102 17.15 1.69 -6.66
C PRO A 102 18.39 1.60 -5.76
N LYS A 103 18.81 2.74 -5.21
CA LYS A 103 19.98 2.78 -4.33
C LYS A 103 19.67 2.11 -2.98
N ASP A 104 20.53 1.21 -2.53
CA ASP A 104 20.47 0.64 -1.20
C ASP A 104 20.62 1.74 -0.13
N VAL A 105 19.71 1.74 0.85
CA VAL A 105 19.68 2.75 1.92
C VAL A 105 20.12 2.18 3.27
N GLY A 106 20.16 0.85 3.38
CA GLY A 106 20.41 0.16 4.64
C GLY A 106 19.27 0.35 5.67
N PRO A 107 19.47 -0.12 6.90
CA PRO A 107 18.43 -0.08 7.92
C PRO A 107 18.18 1.35 8.45
N LEU A 108 16.92 1.69 8.71
CA LEU A 108 16.54 2.93 9.37
C LEU A 108 16.95 2.95 10.86
N PHE A 109 16.82 1.79 11.53
CA PHE A 109 17.23 1.57 12.92
C PHE A 109 17.99 0.25 13.05
N ARG A 110 19.28 0.32 13.34
CA ARG A 110 20.17 -0.86 13.38
C ARG A 110 19.81 -1.87 14.49
N GLU A 111 19.25 -1.38 15.58
CA GLU A 111 18.86 -2.18 16.75
C GLU A 111 17.71 -3.14 16.49
N VAL A 112 16.85 -2.83 15.52
CA VAL A 112 15.68 -3.64 15.15
C VAL A 112 15.73 -4.13 13.70
N ALA A 113 16.86 -4.01 13.03
CA ALA A 113 17.01 -4.37 11.64
C ALA A 113 17.12 -5.89 11.42
N ALA A 114 16.44 -6.39 10.40
CA ALA A 114 16.73 -7.71 9.83
C ALA A 114 17.93 -7.64 8.88
N LYS A 115 18.50 -8.82 8.57
CA LYS A 115 19.48 -8.92 7.49
C LYS A 115 18.79 -8.56 6.17
N GLY A 116 19.26 -7.52 5.50
CA GLY A 116 18.73 -7.06 4.22
C GLY A 116 17.80 -5.87 4.27
N ASP A 117 17.59 -5.28 5.46
CA ASP A 117 16.87 -4.00 5.58
C ASP A 117 17.49 -2.95 4.67
N GLY A 118 16.66 -2.35 3.82
CA GLY A 118 17.06 -1.31 2.88
C GLY A 118 17.93 -1.78 1.72
N ILE A 119 18.09 -3.09 1.54
CA ILE A 119 18.76 -3.68 0.39
C ILE A 119 17.71 -4.07 -0.64
N TRP A 120 17.88 -3.59 -1.85
CA TRP A 120 16.94 -3.87 -2.93
C TRP A 120 17.25 -5.17 -3.65
N VAL A 121 16.24 -6.01 -3.81
CA VAL A 121 16.31 -7.24 -4.60
C VAL A 121 15.30 -7.19 -5.75
N PRO A 122 15.66 -7.69 -6.94
CA PRO A 122 14.74 -7.71 -8.06
C PRO A 122 13.52 -8.57 -7.73
N VAL A 123 12.35 -8.13 -8.19
CA VAL A 123 11.15 -8.97 -8.22
C VAL A 123 11.17 -9.72 -9.53
N ALA A 124 11.21 -11.05 -9.47
CA ALA A 124 11.10 -11.89 -10.65
C ALA A 124 9.75 -11.59 -11.34
N ASP A 125 9.84 -11.18 -12.58
CA ASP A 125 8.77 -10.62 -13.35
C ASP A 125 8.43 -11.59 -14.49
N PHE A 126 7.18 -11.67 -14.85
CA PHE A 126 6.51 -12.20 -16.03
C PHE A 126 7.01 -13.44 -16.74
N ALA A 127 8.12 -13.34 -17.41
CA ALA A 127 8.77 -14.40 -18.12
C ALA A 127 10.17 -14.55 -17.56
N GLU A 128 10.63 -15.77 -17.37
CA GLU A 128 12.06 -16.03 -17.16
C GLU A 128 12.85 -15.26 -18.23
N GLY A 129 13.65 -14.30 -17.81
CA GLY A 129 14.45 -13.48 -18.73
C GLY A 129 13.80 -12.20 -19.26
N ALA A 130 12.68 -11.71 -18.68
CA ALA A 130 12.15 -10.40 -19.03
C ALA A 130 13.11 -9.29 -18.57
N GLU A 131 13.89 -8.78 -19.49
CA GLU A 131 14.79 -7.64 -19.30
C GLU A 131 14.17 -6.37 -19.92
N PRO A 132 14.42 -5.21 -19.36
CA PRO A 132 15.07 -4.95 -18.06
C PRO A 132 14.14 -5.15 -16.86
N VAL A 133 14.70 -5.42 -15.67
CA VAL A 133 13.94 -5.50 -14.42
C VAL A 133 13.29 -4.15 -14.14
N VAL A 134 11.99 -4.13 -13.89
CA VAL A 134 11.21 -2.91 -13.64
C VAL A 134 10.72 -2.79 -12.20
N LEU A 135 10.75 -3.88 -11.42
CA LEU A 135 10.35 -3.91 -10.02
C LEU A 135 11.49 -4.40 -9.14
N TYR A 136 11.69 -3.72 -8.02
CA TYR A 136 12.56 -4.14 -6.92
C TYR A 136 11.78 -4.12 -5.61
N LYS A 137 12.16 -4.97 -4.66
CA LYS A 137 11.57 -5.00 -3.33
C LYS A 137 12.62 -4.86 -2.25
N THR A 138 12.22 -4.28 -1.13
CA THR A 138 13.02 -4.20 0.09
C THR A 138 12.15 -4.30 1.32
N LEU A 139 12.77 -4.38 2.48
CA LEU A 139 12.14 -4.40 3.79
C LEU A 139 12.75 -3.28 4.63
N ILE A 140 11.96 -2.61 5.44
CA ILE A 140 12.40 -1.62 6.44
C ILE A 140 11.71 -1.90 7.76
N HIS A 141 12.47 -1.94 8.86
CA HIS A 141 11.96 -1.88 10.23
C HIS A 141 11.93 -0.40 10.68
N PRO A 142 10.73 0.25 10.68
CA PRO A 142 10.62 1.70 10.79
C PRO A 142 10.44 2.20 12.23
N ASP A 143 10.39 1.32 13.22
CA ASP A 143 10.07 1.65 14.62
C ASP A 143 11.03 0.96 15.59
N PRO A 144 11.87 1.74 16.33
CA PRO A 144 12.86 1.16 17.24
C PRO A 144 12.25 0.48 18.48
N GLU A 145 10.98 0.78 18.79
CA GLU A 145 10.27 0.16 19.93
C GLU A 145 9.52 -1.12 19.53
N ARG A 146 9.43 -1.41 18.22
CA ARG A 146 8.63 -2.51 17.66
C ARG A 146 9.44 -3.28 16.62
N SER A 147 10.23 -4.24 17.09
CA SER A 147 11.01 -5.12 16.21
C SER A 147 10.15 -5.96 15.24
N PHE A 148 8.87 -6.12 15.54
CA PHE A 148 7.89 -6.80 14.70
C PHE A 148 7.23 -5.88 13.66
N ALA A 149 7.40 -4.55 13.78
CA ALA A 149 6.86 -3.61 12.80
C ALA A 149 7.78 -3.57 11.58
N GLU A 150 7.28 -4.01 10.46
CA GLU A 150 8.00 -4.09 9.19
C GLU A 150 7.18 -3.48 8.06
N ILE A 151 7.85 -2.83 7.12
CA ILE A 151 7.25 -2.34 5.89
C ILE A 151 7.93 -3.03 4.73
N PHE A 152 7.15 -3.79 3.98
CA PHE A 152 7.54 -4.32 2.68
C PHE A 152 7.32 -3.25 1.62
N ILE A 153 8.35 -2.93 0.86
CA ILE A 153 8.30 -1.84 -0.11
C ILE A 153 8.72 -2.35 -1.49
N VAL A 154 7.94 -1.97 -2.50
CA VAL A 154 8.26 -2.15 -3.91
C VAL A 154 8.64 -0.81 -4.51
N ALA A 155 9.71 -0.79 -5.31
CA ALA A 155 10.07 0.32 -6.20
C ALA A 155 9.81 -0.09 -7.65
N ALA A 156 9.10 0.75 -8.40
CA ALA A 156 8.79 0.54 -9.82
C ALA A 156 9.40 1.65 -10.68
N ASP A 157 10.02 1.27 -11.81
CA ASP A 157 10.56 2.21 -12.81
C ASP A 157 9.44 2.79 -13.68
N LEU A 158 9.04 4.02 -13.41
CA LEU A 158 8.00 4.73 -14.17
C LEU A 158 8.43 5.14 -15.60
N ARG A 159 9.69 5.00 -15.95
CA ARG A 159 10.14 5.18 -17.33
C ARG A 159 9.74 4.01 -18.23
N ARG A 160 9.53 2.83 -17.61
CA ARG A 160 9.23 1.56 -18.27
C ARG A 160 7.92 0.93 -17.83
N THR A 161 7.25 1.56 -16.87
CA THR A 161 5.94 1.13 -16.40
C THR A 161 4.95 2.27 -16.38
N ARG A 162 3.66 1.96 -16.42
CA ARG A 162 2.58 2.91 -16.32
C ARG A 162 1.63 2.53 -15.20
N LEU A 163 1.32 3.49 -14.34
CA LEU A 163 0.32 3.32 -13.28
C LEU A 163 -1.07 3.65 -13.81
N HIS A 164 -2.02 2.81 -13.44
CA HIS A 164 -3.44 2.96 -13.75
C HIS A 164 -4.26 2.88 -12.48
N ALA A 165 -5.42 3.54 -12.47
CA ALA A 165 -6.41 3.46 -11.39
C ALA A 165 -7.69 2.82 -11.90
N VAL A 166 -8.33 1.98 -11.09
CA VAL A 166 -9.63 1.36 -11.38
C VAL A 166 -10.58 1.64 -10.23
N ALA A 167 -11.77 2.12 -10.56
CA ALA A 167 -12.85 2.23 -9.58
C ALA A 167 -13.41 0.84 -9.24
N GLY A 168 -13.59 0.58 -7.95
CA GLY A 168 -14.29 -0.63 -7.52
C GLY A 168 -15.76 -0.63 -7.91
N THR A 169 -16.38 -1.80 -7.95
CA THR A 169 -17.81 -1.90 -8.28
C THR A 169 -18.71 -1.17 -7.29
N ILE A 170 -18.23 -0.90 -6.07
CA ILE A 170 -18.95 -0.22 -5.00
C ILE A 170 -18.19 1.04 -4.56
N GLU A 171 -16.93 0.91 -4.17
CA GLU A 171 -16.12 2.01 -3.58
C GLU A 171 -15.11 2.61 -4.58
N PRO A 172 -14.90 3.93 -4.50
CA PRO A 172 -15.67 4.89 -3.70
C PRO A 172 -17.07 5.10 -4.27
N GLU A 173 -18.06 5.37 -3.39
CA GLU A 173 -19.42 5.67 -3.81
C GLU A 173 -19.45 6.96 -4.63
N ALA A 174 -20.09 6.90 -5.79
CA ALA A 174 -20.22 8.09 -6.64
C ALA A 174 -21.27 9.06 -6.10
N SER A 175 -20.92 10.34 -6.06
CA SER A 175 -21.83 11.42 -5.66
C SER A 175 -22.18 12.38 -6.79
N THR A 176 -21.55 12.24 -7.96
CA THR A 176 -21.86 13.03 -9.15
C THR A 176 -22.82 12.26 -10.07
N ASP A 177 -23.63 12.95 -10.86
CA ASP A 177 -24.56 12.33 -11.80
C ASP A 177 -23.87 11.50 -12.88
N GLU A 178 -22.71 11.97 -13.37
CA GLU A 178 -21.91 11.21 -14.34
C GLU A 178 -21.30 9.98 -13.71
N GLY A 179 -20.78 10.11 -12.47
CA GLY A 179 -20.19 9.01 -11.72
C GLY A 179 -21.19 7.91 -11.36
N GLN A 180 -22.46 8.26 -11.11
CA GLN A 180 -23.52 7.28 -10.87
C GLN A 180 -23.90 6.49 -12.11
N ARG A 181 -23.72 7.07 -13.30
CA ARG A 181 -23.97 6.42 -14.60
C ARG A 181 -22.75 5.66 -15.13
N TYR A 182 -21.57 5.91 -14.55
CA TYR A 182 -20.32 5.26 -14.99
C TYR A 182 -20.33 3.76 -14.68
N VAL A 183 -20.08 2.94 -15.70
CA VAL A 183 -20.05 1.47 -15.58
C VAL A 183 -18.71 1.02 -14.97
N ARG A 184 -18.76 0.56 -13.73
CA ARG A 184 -17.59 0.10 -12.99
C ARG A 184 -17.39 -1.40 -13.17
N THR A 185 -16.34 -1.77 -13.85
CA THR A 185 -15.99 -3.19 -14.04
C THR A 185 -15.37 -3.79 -12.79
N GLY A 186 -14.56 -3.01 -12.05
CA GLY A 186 -13.73 -3.52 -10.95
C GLY A 186 -12.69 -4.54 -11.42
N LEU A 187 -12.33 -4.51 -12.71
CA LEU A 187 -11.39 -5.43 -13.36
C LEU A 187 -10.33 -4.64 -14.14
N ILE A 188 -9.16 -5.23 -14.27
CA ILE A 188 -8.13 -4.79 -15.20
C ILE A 188 -8.62 -5.04 -16.63
N PRO A 189 -8.58 -4.03 -17.52
CA PRO A 189 -8.98 -4.19 -18.93
C PRO A 189 -8.20 -5.33 -19.61
N GLU A 190 -8.86 -6.10 -20.46
CA GLU A 190 -8.22 -7.21 -21.20
C GLU A 190 -7.02 -6.74 -22.02
N ALA A 191 -7.13 -5.57 -22.64
CA ALA A 191 -6.05 -4.97 -23.44
C ALA A 191 -4.74 -4.69 -22.65
N HIS A 192 -4.80 -4.68 -21.31
CA HIS A 192 -3.63 -4.44 -20.47
C HIS A 192 -3.05 -5.71 -19.85
N ARG A 193 -3.70 -6.87 -20.02
CA ARG A 193 -3.32 -8.10 -19.30
C ARG A 193 -1.98 -8.66 -19.74
N ASP A 194 -1.64 -8.54 -21.02
CA ASP A 194 -0.35 -9.03 -21.53
C ASP A 194 0.86 -8.22 -21.06
N ALA A 195 0.62 -6.96 -20.68
CA ALA A 195 1.64 -6.05 -20.14
C ALA A 195 1.58 -5.89 -18.63
N LEU A 196 0.70 -6.64 -17.94
CA LEU A 196 0.42 -6.47 -16.53
C LEU A 196 1.60 -6.91 -15.65
N VAL A 197 2.03 -6.04 -14.74
CA VAL A 197 3.18 -6.25 -13.85
C VAL A 197 2.75 -6.53 -12.43
N ALA A 198 1.98 -5.61 -11.84
CA ALA A 198 1.55 -5.70 -10.46
C ALA A 198 0.22 -4.98 -10.26
N ALA A 199 -0.48 -5.33 -9.18
CA ALA A 199 -1.62 -4.57 -8.68
C ALA A 199 -1.54 -4.45 -7.15
N PHE A 200 -2.13 -3.38 -6.62
CA PHE A 200 -2.19 -3.14 -5.19
C PHE A 200 -3.45 -2.36 -4.84
N ASN A 201 -3.81 -2.39 -3.57
CA ASN A 201 -5.02 -1.75 -3.08
C ASN A 201 -5.07 -0.24 -3.33
N GLY A 202 -6.28 0.28 -3.43
CA GLY A 202 -6.57 1.71 -3.56
C GLY A 202 -6.77 2.42 -2.23
N GLY A 203 -7.59 3.47 -2.26
CA GLY A 203 -7.81 4.37 -1.16
C GLY A 203 -8.91 3.92 -0.18
N PHE A 204 -9.26 4.84 0.70
CA PHE A 204 -10.28 4.65 1.73
C PHE A 204 -11.69 4.58 1.15
N LYS A 205 -12.58 3.89 1.85
CA LYS A 205 -14.02 3.94 1.56
C LYS A 205 -14.56 5.38 1.66
N THR A 206 -15.65 5.66 0.97
CA THR A 206 -16.29 6.97 0.96
C THR A 206 -16.68 7.43 2.36
N GLU A 207 -17.22 6.54 3.19
CA GLU A 207 -17.59 6.84 4.59
C GLU A 207 -16.40 7.30 5.46
N HIS A 208 -15.15 6.92 5.11
CA HIS A 208 -13.95 7.24 5.86
C HIS A 208 -13.23 8.51 5.39
N GLY A 209 -13.98 9.52 4.98
CA GLY A 209 -13.42 10.84 4.68
C GLY A 209 -13.78 11.43 3.34
N ARG A 210 -14.60 10.75 2.53
CA ARG A 210 -15.07 11.23 1.21
C ARG A 210 -13.95 11.75 0.32
N TYR A 211 -12.83 11.00 0.27
CA TYR A 211 -11.68 11.33 -0.58
C TYR A 211 -12.03 11.12 -2.05
N GLY A 212 -11.83 12.16 -2.85
CA GLY A 212 -12.26 12.21 -4.23
C GLY A 212 -11.62 11.20 -5.16
N MET A 213 -12.30 10.94 -6.29
CA MET A 213 -11.79 10.09 -7.37
C MET A 213 -12.31 10.53 -8.73
N LYS A 214 -11.43 10.59 -9.72
CA LYS A 214 -11.72 10.67 -11.16
C LYS A 214 -11.08 9.47 -11.84
N VAL A 215 -11.77 8.83 -12.76
CA VAL A 215 -11.27 7.71 -13.56
C VAL A 215 -11.88 7.77 -14.95
N ASP A 216 -11.10 7.48 -16.00
CA ASP A 216 -11.53 7.57 -17.41
C ASP A 216 -12.19 8.93 -17.74
N ASN A 217 -11.63 10.00 -17.20
CA ASN A 217 -12.17 11.36 -17.26
C ASN A 217 -13.52 11.60 -16.58
N VAL A 218 -14.12 10.60 -15.91
CA VAL A 218 -15.35 10.69 -15.15
C VAL A 218 -15.07 10.97 -13.68
N MET A 219 -15.64 12.04 -13.15
CA MET A 219 -15.53 12.37 -11.71
C MET A 219 -16.56 11.53 -10.94
N LEU A 220 -16.11 10.61 -10.12
CA LEU A 220 -16.96 9.80 -9.24
C LEU A 220 -17.30 10.57 -7.96
N LEU A 221 -16.28 11.16 -7.34
CA LEU A 221 -16.40 11.88 -6.08
C LEU A 221 -15.53 13.14 -6.15
N PRO A 222 -16.07 14.33 -5.83
CA PRO A 222 -15.35 15.59 -5.92
C PRO A 222 -14.09 15.64 -5.04
N PRO A 223 -13.08 16.42 -5.45
CA PRO A 223 -11.84 16.53 -4.68
C PRO A 223 -12.02 17.34 -3.40
N ARG A 224 -11.09 17.13 -2.46
CA ARG A 224 -10.93 17.90 -1.22
C ARG A 224 -9.57 18.60 -1.23
N ASP A 225 -9.55 19.89 -0.93
CA ASP A 225 -8.36 20.76 -1.09
C ASP A 225 -7.14 20.31 -0.29
N LYS A 226 -7.34 19.81 0.92
CA LYS A 226 -6.25 19.40 1.83
C LYS A 226 -5.90 17.91 1.73
N ALA A 227 -6.56 17.16 0.87
CA ALA A 227 -6.30 15.75 0.67
C ALA A 227 -5.05 15.57 -0.22
N CYS A 228 -4.28 14.54 0.04
CA CYS A 228 -3.21 14.08 -0.87
C CYS A 228 -3.84 13.44 -2.10
N ALA A 229 -3.32 13.69 -3.28
CA ALA A 229 -3.80 13.10 -4.53
C ALA A 229 -2.67 12.38 -5.26
N VAL A 230 -2.94 11.16 -5.69
CA VAL A 230 -2.20 10.44 -6.73
C VAL A 230 -2.94 10.67 -8.03
N ALA A 231 -2.26 11.15 -9.07
CA ALA A 231 -2.87 11.54 -10.32
C ALA A 231 -2.02 11.15 -11.53
N GLY A 232 -2.68 10.77 -12.62
CA GLY A 232 -2.04 10.37 -13.85
C GLY A 232 -2.45 11.23 -15.02
N PHE A 233 -1.44 11.60 -15.82
CA PHE A 233 -1.57 12.31 -17.08
C PHE A 233 -1.75 11.33 -18.26
N ALA A 234 -2.23 11.87 -19.39
CA ALA A 234 -2.42 11.08 -20.61
C ALA A 234 -1.11 10.46 -21.15
N ASP A 235 0.01 11.14 -20.96
CA ASP A 235 1.35 10.69 -21.36
C ASP A 235 1.96 9.65 -20.40
N GLY A 236 1.28 9.38 -19.26
CA GLY A 236 1.68 8.42 -18.23
C GLY A 236 2.58 8.98 -17.14
N HIS A 237 2.90 10.27 -17.15
CA HIS A 237 3.49 10.91 -15.98
C HIS A 237 2.53 10.88 -14.78
N LEU A 238 3.10 10.94 -13.58
CA LEU A 238 2.33 10.99 -12.33
C LEU A 238 2.56 12.33 -11.62
N ALA A 239 1.54 12.76 -10.91
CA ALA A 239 1.66 13.78 -9.86
C ALA A 239 1.24 13.16 -8.53
N LEU A 240 1.95 13.50 -7.47
CA LEU A 240 1.61 13.12 -6.10
C LEU A 240 1.85 14.34 -5.19
N GLY A 241 0.80 14.81 -4.54
CA GLY A 241 0.87 16.00 -3.68
C GLY A 241 -0.48 16.36 -3.08
N THR A 242 -0.48 17.38 -2.23
CA THR A 242 -1.72 18.00 -1.74
C THR A 242 -2.54 18.50 -2.92
N TRP A 243 -3.86 18.31 -2.89
CA TRP A 243 -4.72 18.69 -4.02
C TRP A 243 -4.50 20.13 -4.50
N ALA A 244 -4.26 21.06 -3.59
CA ALA A 244 -3.96 22.44 -3.94
C ALA A 244 -2.74 22.58 -4.86
N SER A 245 -1.77 21.68 -4.81
CA SER A 245 -0.61 21.65 -5.71
C SER A 245 -0.89 20.94 -7.03
N VAL A 246 -1.84 20.03 -7.06
CA VAL A 246 -2.20 19.20 -8.22
C VAL A 246 -3.32 19.87 -9.05
N ALA A 247 -4.27 20.54 -8.40
CA ALA A 247 -5.46 21.14 -8.98
C ALA A 247 -5.20 22.11 -10.15
N PRO A 248 -4.14 22.92 -10.18
CA PRO A 248 -3.86 23.80 -11.33
C PRO A 248 -3.75 23.08 -12.67
N ARG A 249 -3.45 21.76 -12.64
CA ARG A 249 -3.35 20.91 -13.82
C ARG A 249 -4.47 19.86 -13.93
N ALA A 250 -5.58 20.03 -13.19
CA ALA A 250 -6.65 19.03 -13.09
C ALA A 250 -7.30 18.66 -14.44
N GLU A 251 -7.34 19.59 -15.39
CA GLU A 251 -7.87 19.38 -16.75
C GLU A 251 -6.99 18.45 -17.61
N GLU A 252 -5.69 18.37 -17.30
CA GLU A 252 -4.74 17.50 -17.99
C GLU A 252 -4.76 16.05 -17.44
N LEU A 253 -5.36 15.86 -16.24
CA LEU A 253 -5.38 14.57 -15.55
C LEU A 253 -6.46 13.65 -16.14
N THR A 254 -6.08 12.46 -16.53
CA THR A 254 -7.01 11.43 -16.98
C THR A 254 -7.68 10.69 -15.83
N TRP A 255 -6.97 10.56 -14.71
CA TRP A 255 -7.46 9.99 -13.46
C TRP A 255 -6.74 10.59 -12.26
N TRP A 256 -7.38 10.56 -11.12
CA TRP A 256 -6.77 10.84 -9.82
C TRP A 256 -7.55 10.16 -8.69
N ARG A 257 -6.85 9.85 -7.60
CA ARG A 257 -7.42 9.29 -6.39
C ARG A 257 -6.85 10.01 -5.18
N GLN A 258 -7.72 10.49 -4.31
CA GLN A 258 -7.31 11.16 -3.08
C GLN A 258 -7.22 10.21 -1.88
N ALA A 259 -6.41 10.62 -0.93
CA ALA A 259 -6.14 9.98 0.35
C ALA A 259 -6.18 11.06 1.46
N PRO A 260 -6.03 10.73 2.75
CA PRO A 260 -5.76 11.72 3.78
C PRO A 260 -4.63 12.66 3.40
N ALA A 261 -4.38 13.70 4.20
CA ALA A 261 -3.26 14.62 3.94
C ALA A 261 -1.96 13.87 3.63
N CYS A 262 -1.10 14.40 2.77
CA CYS A 262 0.17 13.76 2.45
C CYS A 262 0.99 13.51 3.72
N MET A 263 1.47 12.29 3.88
CA MET A 263 2.29 11.90 5.04
C MET A 263 3.69 12.54 4.97
N VAL A 264 4.22 12.61 3.76
CA VAL A 264 5.45 13.31 3.38
C VAL A 264 5.12 14.14 2.16
N GLU A 265 5.61 15.37 2.07
CA GLU A 265 5.49 16.23 0.89
C GLU A 265 6.77 17.03 0.72
N SER A 266 7.33 17.02 -0.50
CA SER A 266 8.61 17.64 -0.82
C SER A 266 9.75 17.23 0.13
N GLY A 267 9.79 15.96 0.51
CA GLY A 267 10.77 15.42 1.43
C GLY A 267 10.55 15.77 2.92
N ALA A 268 9.50 16.52 3.25
CA ALA A 268 9.20 16.90 4.63
C ALA A 268 8.05 16.05 5.22
N LEU A 269 8.27 15.50 6.42
CA LEU A 269 7.23 14.79 7.16
C LEU A 269 6.13 15.77 7.58
N HIS A 270 4.87 15.39 7.39
CA HIS A 270 3.72 16.21 7.80
C HIS A 270 3.76 16.51 9.31
N ALA A 271 3.56 17.79 9.70
CA ALA A 271 3.66 18.24 11.08
C ALA A 271 2.73 17.45 12.03
N GLY A 272 1.55 17.06 11.59
CA GLY A 272 0.61 16.23 12.36
C GLY A 272 1.14 14.85 12.73
N LEU A 273 2.12 14.30 12.00
CA LEU A 273 2.77 13.02 12.34
C LEU A 273 3.87 13.17 13.41
N ALA A 274 4.29 14.40 13.71
CA ALA A 274 5.24 14.67 14.78
C ALA A 274 4.58 14.60 16.17
N SER A 275 3.27 14.87 16.26
CA SER A 275 2.49 14.79 17.50
C SER A 275 1.81 13.43 17.65
N ALA A 276 1.61 12.96 18.88
CA ALA A 276 0.86 11.73 19.16
C ALA A 276 -0.64 11.82 18.81
N THR A 277 -1.11 12.99 18.38
CA THR A 277 -2.51 13.31 18.07
C THR A 277 -2.83 13.26 16.57
N ALA A 278 -2.06 12.53 15.77
CA ALA A 278 -2.23 12.45 14.32
C ALA A 278 -3.49 11.64 13.91
N SER A 279 -4.68 12.16 14.22
CA SER A 279 -5.99 11.54 13.89
C SER A 279 -6.29 11.47 12.39
N SER A 280 -5.54 12.19 11.55
CA SER A 280 -5.83 12.32 10.11
C SER A 280 -5.57 11.06 9.28
N TRP A 281 -4.81 10.09 9.79
CA TRP A 281 -4.40 8.89 9.05
C TRP A 281 -5.00 7.59 9.59
N GLY A 282 -6.25 7.65 10.02
CA GLY A 282 -7.05 6.48 10.42
C GLY A 282 -7.01 6.17 11.90
N THR A 283 -8.16 5.66 12.39
CA THR A 283 -8.69 5.52 13.73
C THR A 283 -8.94 6.86 14.44
N ALA A 284 -10.09 6.97 15.10
CA ALA A 284 -10.71 8.24 15.47
C ALA A 284 -9.95 9.06 16.51
N LEU A 285 -9.00 8.51 17.27
CA LEU A 285 -8.47 9.15 18.49
C LEU A 285 -6.94 9.19 18.63
N GLY A 286 -6.15 8.47 17.82
CA GLY A 286 -4.70 8.50 17.98
C GLY A 286 -3.90 8.02 16.79
N GLY A 287 -3.09 8.88 16.18
CA GLY A 287 -2.17 8.51 15.08
C GLY A 287 -1.07 7.51 15.49
N GLY A 288 -1.06 7.08 16.76
CA GLY A 288 -0.17 6.05 17.28
C GLY A 288 -0.67 4.61 17.07
N THR A 289 -1.89 4.41 16.59
CA THR A 289 -2.47 3.07 16.45
C THR A 289 -1.69 2.23 15.46
N VAL A 290 -1.24 1.06 15.94
CA VAL A 290 -0.53 0.05 15.16
C VAL A 290 -1.55 -0.85 14.49
N VAL A 291 -1.66 -0.74 13.17
CA VAL A 291 -2.60 -1.49 12.35
C VAL A 291 -1.96 -1.83 11.00
N ARG A 292 -2.61 -2.70 10.24
CA ARG A 292 -2.24 -2.93 8.84
C ARG A 292 -2.34 -1.61 8.06
N ARG A 293 -1.30 -1.28 7.29
CA ARG A 293 -1.25 -0.05 6.49
C ARG A 293 -0.69 -0.29 5.11
N SER A 294 -1.08 0.57 4.18
CA SER A 294 -0.44 0.71 2.88
C SER A 294 -0.20 2.17 2.54
N ALA A 295 0.77 2.42 1.70
CA ALA A 295 1.12 3.75 1.23
C ALA A 295 1.68 3.71 -0.19
N ILE A 296 1.53 4.82 -0.89
CA ILE A 296 2.11 5.06 -2.21
C ILE A 296 3.01 6.29 -2.12
N GLY A 297 4.16 6.25 -2.76
CA GLY A 297 5.13 7.36 -2.77
C GLY A 297 5.74 7.57 -4.13
N LEU A 298 6.22 8.79 -4.37
CA LEU A 298 6.93 9.18 -5.58
C LEU A 298 8.26 9.79 -5.17
N ASP A 299 9.34 9.47 -5.89
CA ASP A 299 10.64 10.13 -5.69
C ASP A 299 10.61 11.58 -6.18
N ALA A 300 11.65 12.35 -5.89
CA ALA A 300 11.73 13.76 -6.28
C ALA A 300 11.79 13.99 -7.80
N SER A 301 12.24 13.00 -8.55
CA SER A 301 12.34 13.06 -10.02
C SER A 301 11.02 12.69 -10.72
N GLY A 302 10.07 12.08 -10.02
CA GLY A 302 8.87 11.49 -10.61
C GLY A 302 9.14 10.19 -11.40
N GLY A 303 10.35 9.65 -11.33
CA GLY A 303 10.76 8.46 -12.07
C GLY A 303 10.60 7.14 -11.34
N VAL A 304 10.43 7.18 -10.03
CA VAL A 304 10.31 5.98 -9.19
C VAL A 304 9.04 6.02 -8.35
N LEU A 305 8.19 5.02 -8.54
CA LEU A 305 7.03 4.80 -7.70
C LEU A 305 7.40 3.83 -6.56
N TYR A 306 7.06 4.18 -5.34
CA TYR A 306 7.16 3.31 -4.17
C TYR A 306 5.78 2.88 -3.70
N VAL A 307 5.62 1.60 -3.40
CA VAL A 307 4.39 1.06 -2.78
C VAL A 307 4.80 0.30 -1.53
N GLY A 308 4.30 0.72 -0.38
CA GLY A 308 4.60 0.11 0.91
C GLY A 308 3.38 -0.56 1.53
N VAL A 309 3.55 -1.76 2.10
CA VAL A 309 2.54 -2.48 2.87
C VAL A 309 3.14 -2.99 4.18
N SER A 310 2.35 -2.95 5.25
CA SER A 310 2.75 -3.42 6.58
C SER A 310 1.58 -4.12 7.27
N ASN A 311 1.85 -5.19 7.98
CA ASN A 311 0.85 -5.89 8.79
C ASN A 311 0.59 -5.21 10.15
N GLY A 312 1.54 -4.40 10.63
CA GLY A 312 1.43 -3.77 11.94
C GLY A 312 2.39 -2.59 12.08
N THR A 313 1.94 -1.38 11.72
CA THR A 313 2.73 -0.15 11.90
C THR A 313 1.83 1.05 12.19
N ASN A 314 2.39 2.10 12.79
CA ASN A 314 1.68 3.37 12.91
C ASN A 314 1.94 4.29 11.71
N ALA A 315 1.15 5.35 11.57
CA ALA A 315 1.23 6.25 10.43
C ALA A 315 2.61 6.94 10.31
N ARG A 316 3.20 7.34 11.44
CA ARG A 316 4.51 7.99 11.47
C ARG A 316 5.63 7.05 11.01
N ALA A 317 5.61 5.82 11.48
CA ALA A 317 6.59 4.80 11.10
C ALA A 317 6.48 4.46 9.61
N MET A 318 5.25 4.29 9.08
CA MET A 318 5.01 4.12 7.64
C MET A 318 5.61 5.28 6.84
N ALA A 319 5.32 6.53 7.21
CA ALA A 319 5.84 7.71 6.52
C ALA A 319 7.38 7.76 6.52
N ARG A 320 8.02 7.47 7.68
CA ARG A 320 9.49 7.47 7.82
C ARG A 320 10.14 6.36 7.02
N GLY A 321 9.56 5.16 7.01
CA GLY A 321 10.05 4.05 6.19
C GLY A 321 10.00 4.35 4.69
N MET A 322 8.89 4.90 4.22
CA MET A 322 8.74 5.32 2.82
C MET A 322 9.69 6.47 2.45
N GLN A 323 9.85 7.47 3.32
CA GLN A 323 10.81 8.56 3.13
C GLN A 323 12.26 8.05 3.10
N HIS A 324 12.60 7.09 3.97
CA HIS A 324 13.94 6.51 4.07
C HIS A 324 14.39 5.83 2.77
N VAL A 325 13.49 5.15 2.07
CA VAL A 325 13.79 4.52 0.78
C VAL A 325 13.82 5.49 -0.41
N GLY A 326 13.56 6.80 -0.18
CA GLY A 326 13.69 7.83 -1.20
C GLY A 326 12.38 8.44 -1.69
N ALA A 327 11.22 8.09 -1.12
CA ALA A 327 9.98 8.75 -1.47
C ALA A 327 9.98 10.22 -0.98
N SER A 328 9.87 11.15 -1.91
CA SER A 328 9.80 12.59 -1.65
C SER A 328 8.39 13.04 -1.26
N THR A 329 7.38 12.35 -1.80
CA THR A 329 5.98 12.56 -1.43
C THR A 329 5.32 11.22 -1.17
N VAL A 330 4.50 11.12 -0.11
CA VAL A 330 3.85 9.88 0.33
C VAL A 330 2.39 10.14 0.68
N ALA A 331 1.50 9.35 0.08
CA ALA A 331 0.09 9.28 0.43
C ALA A 331 -0.23 7.94 1.13
N GLN A 332 -1.02 7.96 2.20
CA GLN A 332 -1.52 6.74 2.80
C GLN A 332 -2.67 6.18 1.96
N LEU A 333 -2.62 4.88 1.67
CA LEU A 333 -3.72 4.14 1.10
C LEU A 333 -4.58 3.51 2.20
N ASP A 334 -5.45 2.56 1.84
CA ASP A 334 -6.36 1.93 2.80
C ASP A 334 -5.62 1.16 3.90
N ILE A 335 -6.25 1.12 5.08
CA ILE A 335 -5.77 0.45 6.29
C ILE A 335 -6.66 -0.70 6.75
N ASN A 336 -7.69 -1.04 5.97
CA ASN A 336 -8.59 -2.14 6.32
C ASN A 336 -7.83 -3.47 6.32
N TRP A 337 -8.00 -4.27 7.39
CA TRP A 337 -7.28 -5.52 7.61
C TRP A 337 -7.24 -6.48 6.40
N SER A 338 -8.30 -6.58 5.63
CA SER A 338 -8.40 -7.53 4.53
C SER A 338 -8.00 -6.96 3.16
N TYR A 339 -7.57 -5.69 3.08
CA TYR A 339 -7.44 -5.02 1.79
C TYR A 339 -6.02 -4.63 1.36
N PRO A 340 -5.10 -4.13 2.21
CA PRO A 340 -3.73 -3.87 1.82
C PRO A 340 -3.00 -5.13 1.35
N HIS A 341 -2.51 -5.12 0.12
CA HIS A 341 -1.67 -6.16 -0.47
C HIS A 341 -0.97 -5.65 -1.73
N ILE A 342 0.04 -6.36 -2.15
CA ILE A 342 0.69 -6.21 -3.46
C ILE A 342 0.68 -7.58 -4.13
N VAL A 343 0.15 -7.64 -5.35
CA VAL A 343 0.08 -8.82 -6.19
C VAL A 343 0.95 -8.58 -7.41
N THR A 344 1.81 -9.52 -7.73
CA THR A 344 2.55 -9.55 -9.00
C THR A 344 1.89 -10.54 -9.93
N PHE A 345 2.00 -10.31 -11.22
CA PHE A 345 1.39 -11.18 -12.22
C PHE A 345 2.48 -11.86 -13.05
N ARG A 346 2.27 -13.12 -13.38
CA ARG A 346 3.10 -13.89 -14.28
C ARG A 346 2.35 -14.20 -15.56
N ALA A 347 3.04 -14.11 -16.69
CA ALA A 347 2.47 -14.54 -17.96
C ALA A 347 2.04 -16.01 -17.87
N SER A 348 0.87 -16.32 -18.37
CA SER A 348 0.39 -17.69 -18.51
C SER A 348 0.57 -18.14 -19.95
N THR A 349 1.09 -19.33 -20.14
CA THR A 349 1.20 -19.96 -21.47
C THR A 349 -0.16 -20.42 -22.02
N THR A 350 -1.21 -20.43 -21.18
CA THR A 350 -2.49 -21.06 -21.50
C THR A 350 -3.70 -20.16 -21.30
N GLY A 351 -3.53 -18.87 -20.98
CA GLY A 351 -4.67 -17.99 -20.71
C GLY A 351 -4.33 -16.69 -20.01
N ALA A 352 -5.24 -16.21 -19.16
CA ALA A 352 -5.04 -14.98 -18.39
C ALA A 352 -3.82 -15.08 -17.47
N PRO A 353 -3.10 -13.94 -17.21
CA PRO A 353 -1.96 -13.93 -16.30
C PRO A 353 -2.37 -14.41 -14.91
N GLN A 354 -1.46 -15.09 -14.23
CA GLN A 354 -1.67 -15.57 -12.87
C GLN A 354 -1.12 -14.54 -11.87
N GLY A 355 -1.97 -14.16 -10.90
CA GLY A 355 -1.59 -13.26 -9.83
C GLY A 355 -1.16 -14.00 -8.58
N ASP A 356 -0.01 -13.60 -8.00
CA ASP A 356 0.50 -14.13 -6.74
C ASP A 356 0.79 -12.99 -5.76
N LEU A 357 0.53 -13.22 -4.47
CA LEU A 357 0.95 -12.29 -3.42
C LEU A 357 2.47 -12.15 -3.42
N LEU A 358 2.95 -10.91 -3.45
CA LEU A 358 4.39 -10.65 -3.38
C LEU A 358 4.96 -10.84 -1.98
N PHE A 359 4.15 -10.63 -0.95
CA PHE A 359 4.55 -10.73 0.45
C PHE A 359 3.58 -11.61 1.25
N GLU A 360 4.13 -12.44 2.10
CA GLU A 360 3.35 -13.29 3.00
C GLU A 360 2.60 -12.47 4.07
N GLY A 361 1.57 -13.05 4.67
CA GLY A 361 0.79 -12.44 5.73
C GLY A 361 -0.30 -11.46 5.28
N PHE A 362 -0.44 -11.23 3.97
CA PHE A 362 -1.55 -10.45 3.38
C PHE A 362 -2.62 -11.37 2.78
N THR A 363 -3.77 -10.80 2.46
CA THR A 363 -4.90 -11.57 1.90
C THR A 363 -5.05 -11.24 0.42
N TYR A 364 -5.14 -12.27 -0.41
CA TYR A 364 -5.49 -12.16 -1.82
C TYR A 364 -6.39 -13.35 -2.18
N GLU A 365 -7.47 -13.08 -2.86
CA GLU A 365 -8.32 -14.12 -3.42
C GLU A 365 -7.95 -14.31 -4.88
N ASP A 366 -7.69 -15.55 -5.25
CA ASP A 366 -7.30 -15.92 -6.61
C ASP A 366 -8.22 -15.29 -7.66
N LYS A 367 -7.62 -14.88 -8.78
CA LYS A 367 -8.28 -14.22 -9.91
C LYS A 367 -8.90 -12.84 -9.63
N THR A 368 -8.73 -12.28 -8.43
CA THR A 368 -9.11 -10.90 -8.14
C THR A 368 -8.41 -9.96 -9.13
N TYR A 369 -9.10 -8.92 -9.56
CA TYR A 369 -8.71 -7.95 -10.58
C TYR A 369 -8.76 -8.45 -12.03
N LEU A 370 -8.76 -9.76 -12.29
CA LEU A 370 -8.76 -10.34 -13.64
C LEU A 370 -10.13 -10.94 -14.05
N GLU A 371 -10.66 -11.82 -13.22
CA GLU A 371 -11.95 -12.48 -13.42
C GLU A 371 -12.93 -12.13 -12.29
N ARG A 372 -12.40 -12.00 -11.06
CA ARG A 372 -13.17 -11.59 -9.89
C ARG A 372 -13.13 -10.07 -9.75
N ARG A 373 -14.29 -9.43 -9.81
CA ARG A 373 -14.45 -7.99 -9.70
C ARG A 373 -14.09 -7.49 -8.30
N SER A 374 -13.24 -6.49 -8.22
CA SER A 374 -12.97 -5.79 -6.96
C SER A 374 -14.16 -4.90 -6.59
N ARG A 375 -14.61 -4.99 -5.34
CA ARG A 375 -15.63 -4.07 -4.80
C ARG A 375 -15.05 -2.70 -4.49
N ARG A 376 -13.73 -2.60 -4.33
CA ARG A 376 -12.97 -1.39 -3.94
C ARG A 376 -12.03 -0.98 -5.05
N ASP A 377 -11.70 0.30 -5.08
CA ASP A 377 -10.74 0.85 -6.02
C ASP A 377 -9.34 0.28 -5.80
N PHE A 378 -8.57 0.17 -6.87
CA PHE A 378 -7.21 -0.35 -6.82
C PHE A 378 -6.34 0.28 -7.90
N PHE A 379 -5.05 0.08 -7.79
CA PHE A 379 -4.07 0.48 -8.78
C PHE A 379 -3.41 -0.75 -9.40
N TYR A 380 -2.95 -0.61 -10.65
CA TYR A 380 -2.14 -1.63 -11.29
C TYR A 380 -1.08 -0.99 -12.20
N LEU A 381 0.00 -1.72 -12.40
CA LEU A 381 1.13 -1.34 -13.25
C LEU A 381 1.15 -2.21 -14.50
N THR A 382 1.36 -1.57 -15.64
CA THR A 382 1.67 -2.25 -16.91
C THR A 382 3.09 -1.91 -17.34
N ARG A 383 3.75 -2.86 -18.02
CA ARG A 383 5.02 -2.61 -18.70
C ARG A 383 4.75 -1.79 -19.96
N GLU A 384 5.55 -0.75 -20.19
CA GLU A 384 5.55 0.00 -21.45
C GLU A 384 6.47 -0.71 -22.45
N THR A 385 5.98 -0.95 -23.66
CA THR A 385 6.71 -1.63 -24.73
C THR A 385 7.52 -0.66 -25.61
N THR A 386 7.43 0.64 -25.35
CA THR A 386 8.09 1.70 -26.14
C THR A 386 9.28 2.30 -25.41
N THR A 387 10.15 2.99 -26.18
CA THR A 387 11.32 3.73 -25.71
C THR A 387 11.04 4.49 -24.40
N PRO A 388 11.93 4.41 -23.40
CA PRO A 388 11.74 5.03 -22.11
C PRO A 388 11.43 6.54 -22.20
N LYS A 389 10.48 6.99 -21.40
CA LYS A 389 10.09 8.39 -21.33
C LYS A 389 11.17 9.21 -20.62
N PRO A 390 11.51 10.43 -21.10
CA PRO A 390 12.36 11.34 -20.34
C PRO A 390 11.65 11.71 -19.03
N VAL A 391 12.42 11.78 -17.94
CA VAL A 391 11.94 12.31 -16.67
C VAL A 391 11.66 13.80 -16.86
N ALA A 392 10.50 14.29 -16.46
CA ALA A 392 10.17 15.71 -16.50
C ALA A 392 11.16 16.48 -15.60
N GLN A 393 11.81 17.50 -16.16
CA GLN A 393 12.69 18.43 -15.43
C GLN A 393 11.88 19.46 -14.66
#